data_1ae2873459652efa38279cb82cb6c76d
#
_entry.id   1ae2873459652efa38279cb82cb6c76d
#
_cell.length_a   1.000
_cell.length_b   1.000
_cell.length_c   1.000
_cell.angle_alpha   90.00
_cell.angle_beta   90.00
_cell.angle_gamma   90.00
#
_symmetry.space_group_name_H-M   'P 1'
#
loop_
_entity.id
_entity.type
_entity.pdbx_description
1 polymer ?
#
loop_
_entity_poly.entity_id
_entity_poly.type
_entity_poly.pdbx_seq_one_letter_code
_entity_poly.pdbx_strand_id
1 'polypeptide(L)'
;SFYFLECEFTVSVQLVVMLELQHGQLGKNCSGFSRRSALKAGFLGALGLSSADLIRLRAEGKAARNNKSVILIWLDGGPSHMETYDPKPKAPKEYRGPWSDMATNVPGIRFSEMLPLQAKHADKMCVLRSVHHDNGDHFAAAHWMLTGRHGSTSKDKAQKYPSVGSCVSRAKGPNSKGMPAYVGLPAAESVYLYPGYQGAAYLGSAFNPFQLNMKQKYLAGRSTTKIQKAPVLENLQEQGARVQGRVSLLESLDQINRDIDQSGSIEALDRYQQEAVDMVLRGRARTAFDIDRESDALRDLYGRGPWGHYTLMARRLVEQGVSFVTVDMPHWDNHSKIKDALEDRLPYLDRAVAGLLEDLKQRGMLEDTLVVVMGEFGRTPKLNSGQPGIPIPGRDHWGQAMSVILAGGGLKTGQVIGATNSKAEHPVSRALKPDDVLATIYTVLGIDPQTSFLDFAGRPVPLVDHGEAIKEVL
;
A
#
# COMPACT_ATOMS: atom_id res chain seq x y z
N SER A 1 -61.37 -2.76 -15.71
CA SER A 1 -60.12 -2.01 -15.52
C SER A 1 -59.40 -2.54 -14.29
N PHE A 2 -58.47 -3.45 -14.50
CA PHE A 2 -57.59 -3.94 -13.42
C PHE A 2 -56.24 -3.19 -13.54
N TYR A 3 -55.88 -2.44 -12.52
CA TYR A 3 -54.53 -1.90 -12.34
C TYR A 3 -53.69 -2.95 -11.62
N PHE A 4 -52.66 -3.44 -12.26
CA PHE A 4 -51.57 -4.17 -11.62
C PHE A 4 -50.61 -3.15 -11.02
N LEU A 5 -50.42 -3.19 -9.71
CA LEU A 5 -49.33 -2.54 -9.00
C LEU A 5 -48.13 -3.51 -9.03
N GLU A 6 -47.12 -3.19 -9.80
CA GLU A 6 -45.78 -3.78 -9.64
C GLU A 6 -45.13 -3.23 -8.38
N CYS A 7 -44.97 -4.08 -7.39
CA CYS A 7 -44.18 -3.80 -6.20
C CYS A 7 -42.73 -4.22 -6.48
N GLU A 8 -41.88 -3.29 -6.83
CA GLU A 8 -40.43 -3.52 -6.87
C GLU A 8 -39.92 -3.75 -5.45
N PHE A 9 -39.52 -4.98 -5.15
CA PHE A 9 -38.78 -5.32 -3.94
C PHE A 9 -37.31 -4.96 -4.12
N THR A 10 -36.94 -3.74 -3.79
CA THR A 10 -35.53 -3.36 -3.59
C THR A 10 -35.12 -3.84 -2.21
N VAL A 11 -34.63 -5.07 -2.08
CA VAL A 11 -34.04 -5.57 -0.85
C VAL A 11 -32.67 -4.93 -0.68
N SER A 12 -32.61 -3.88 0.11
CA SER A 12 -31.36 -3.22 0.48
C SER A 12 -30.46 -4.18 1.27
N VAL A 13 -29.23 -4.37 0.81
CA VAL A 13 -28.18 -5.20 1.43
C VAL A 13 -27.79 -4.70 2.84
N GLN A 14 -28.30 -3.56 3.28
CA GLN A 14 -28.11 -3.00 4.62
C GLN A 14 -28.78 -3.79 5.76
N LEU A 15 -29.72 -4.70 5.46
CA LEU A 15 -30.42 -5.45 6.53
C LEU A 15 -29.60 -6.61 7.12
N VAL A 16 -28.48 -6.99 6.52
CA VAL A 16 -27.62 -8.11 7.00
C VAL A 16 -26.70 -7.67 8.14
N VAL A 17 -26.50 -6.37 8.36
CA VAL A 17 -25.58 -5.84 9.38
C VAL A 17 -26.25 -5.63 10.75
N MET A 18 -27.58 -5.66 10.84
CA MET A 18 -28.32 -5.22 12.03
C MET A 18 -28.73 -6.32 13.02
N LEU A 19 -28.19 -7.54 12.94
CA LEU A 19 -28.39 -8.57 13.96
C LEU A 19 -27.07 -8.95 14.64
N GLU A 20 -26.42 -7.98 15.26
CA GLU A 20 -25.41 -8.23 16.27
C GLU A 20 -26.09 -8.44 17.62
N LEU A 21 -26.42 -9.67 17.95
CA LEU A 21 -26.73 -10.06 19.31
C LEU A 21 -25.42 -10.09 20.12
N GLN A 22 -25.16 -9.01 20.87
CA GLN A 22 -24.13 -8.98 21.88
C GLN A 22 -24.48 -9.95 23.02
N HIS A 23 -23.82 -11.08 23.08
CA HIS A 23 -23.75 -11.86 24.33
C HIS A 23 -22.47 -12.70 24.36
N GLY A 24 -21.64 -12.43 25.37
CA GLY A 24 -20.67 -13.33 26.03
C GLY A 24 -19.58 -14.00 25.16
N GLN A 25 -18.39 -14.13 25.71
CA GLN A 25 -17.28 -14.89 25.15
C GLN A 25 -17.74 -16.30 24.71
N LEU A 26 -17.75 -16.55 23.43
CA LEU A 26 -18.15 -17.83 22.85
C LEU A 26 -16.90 -18.67 22.53
N GLY A 27 -16.71 -19.76 23.27
CA GLY A 27 -15.62 -20.72 23.06
C GLY A 27 -15.65 -21.35 21.66
N LYS A 28 -14.48 -21.70 21.13
CA LYS A 28 -14.29 -22.48 19.90
C LYS A 28 -14.47 -23.97 20.18
N ASN A 29 -15.01 -24.73 19.22
CA ASN A 29 -15.02 -26.19 19.30
C ASN A 29 -13.64 -26.77 18.93
N CYS A 30 -13.44 -28.09 19.08
CA CYS A 30 -12.19 -28.80 18.80
C CYS A 30 -11.72 -28.72 17.34
N SER A 31 -12.57 -28.33 16.38
CA SER A 31 -12.25 -28.12 14.96
C SER A 31 -12.00 -26.65 14.62
N GLY A 32 -11.94 -25.74 15.61
CA GLY A 32 -11.60 -24.34 15.39
C GLY A 32 -12.76 -23.45 14.91
N PHE A 33 -13.95 -24.01 14.67
CA PHE A 33 -15.12 -23.23 14.27
C PHE A 33 -15.78 -22.54 15.47
N SER A 34 -16.00 -21.25 15.37
CA SER A 34 -16.75 -20.50 16.37
C SER A 34 -18.26 -20.72 16.18
N ARG A 35 -19.04 -20.68 17.27
CA ARG A 35 -20.52 -20.71 17.19
C ARG A 35 -21.07 -19.61 16.29
N ARG A 36 -20.38 -18.46 16.22
CA ARG A 36 -20.70 -17.34 15.34
C ARG A 36 -20.53 -17.71 13.86
N SER A 37 -19.50 -18.48 13.50
CA SER A 37 -19.30 -18.97 12.13
C SER A 37 -20.38 -19.99 11.75
N ALA A 38 -20.78 -20.86 12.68
CA ALA A 38 -21.87 -21.82 12.46
C ALA A 38 -23.24 -21.13 12.34
N LEU A 39 -23.50 -20.09 13.12
CA LEU A 39 -24.72 -19.28 13.02
C LEU A 39 -24.77 -18.49 11.71
N LYS A 40 -23.65 -17.90 11.26
CA LYS A 40 -23.60 -17.23 9.96
C LYS A 40 -23.84 -18.19 8.80
N ALA A 41 -23.26 -19.39 8.85
CA ALA A 41 -23.49 -20.42 7.85
C ALA A 41 -24.94 -20.93 7.87
N GLY A 42 -25.53 -21.14 9.06
CA GLY A 42 -26.91 -21.53 9.24
C GLY A 42 -27.92 -20.47 8.78
N PHE A 43 -27.63 -19.19 9.02
CA PHE A 43 -28.48 -18.09 8.58
C PHE A 43 -28.47 -17.91 7.05
N LEU A 44 -27.31 -18.06 6.41
CA LEU A 44 -27.20 -18.08 4.94
C LEU A 44 -27.95 -19.25 4.33
N GLY A 45 -27.90 -20.42 4.98
CA GLY A 45 -28.70 -21.60 4.58
C GLY A 45 -30.21 -21.39 4.74
N ALA A 46 -30.65 -20.69 5.79
CA ALA A 46 -32.06 -20.33 6.02
C ALA A 46 -32.60 -19.33 4.98
N LEU A 47 -31.73 -18.53 4.36
CA LEU A 47 -32.06 -17.63 3.24
C LEU A 47 -31.95 -18.31 1.87
N GLY A 48 -31.72 -19.63 1.82
CA GLY A 48 -31.54 -20.39 0.57
C GLY A 48 -30.25 -20.10 -0.17
N LEU A 49 -29.28 -19.43 0.45
CA LEU A 49 -27.96 -19.14 -0.14
C LEU A 49 -26.91 -20.10 0.44
N SER A 50 -26.38 -20.98 -0.40
CA SER A 50 -25.25 -21.83 -0.03
C SER A 50 -23.92 -21.08 -0.20
N SER A 51 -22.86 -21.59 0.43
CA SER A 51 -21.49 -21.08 0.17
C SER A 51 -21.13 -21.18 -1.31
N ALA A 52 -21.65 -22.18 -2.02
CA ALA A 52 -21.50 -22.34 -3.46
C ALA A 52 -22.21 -21.23 -4.24
N ASP A 53 -23.40 -20.79 -3.81
CA ASP A 53 -24.12 -19.69 -4.43
C ASP A 53 -23.39 -18.35 -4.25
N LEU A 54 -22.76 -18.13 -3.10
CA LEU A 54 -21.91 -16.97 -2.86
C LEU A 54 -20.68 -16.96 -3.77
N ILE A 55 -20.04 -18.12 -3.95
CA ILE A 55 -18.91 -18.29 -4.87
C ILE A 55 -19.39 -18.07 -6.31
N ARG A 56 -20.55 -18.63 -6.67
CA ARG A 56 -21.18 -18.47 -7.98
C ARG A 56 -21.55 -17.01 -8.25
N LEU A 57 -22.19 -16.32 -7.31
CA LEU A 57 -22.53 -14.89 -7.42
C LEU A 57 -21.29 -14.01 -7.56
N ARG A 58 -20.19 -14.36 -6.88
CA ARG A 58 -18.89 -13.70 -7.07
C ARG A 58 -18.30 -13.99 -8.45
N ALA A 59 -18.36 -15.23 -8.93
CA ALA A 59 -17.90 -15.63 -10.26
C ALA A 59 -18.73 -14.98 -11.38
N GLU A 60 -20.04 -14.84 -11.17
CA GLU A 60 -20.96 -14.17 -12.10
C GLU A 60 -20.89 -12.63 -12.05
N GLY A 61 -20.04 -12.06 -11.16
CA GLY A 61 -19.90 -10.60 -10.99
C GLY A 61 -21.11 -9.91 -10.36
N LYS A 62 -22.06 -10.69 -9.82
CA LYS A 62 -23.30 -10.19 -9.17
C LYS A 62 -23.10 -9.81 -7.69
N ALA A 63 -22.06 -10.33 -7.03
CA ALA A 63 -21.64 -9.80 -5.73
C ALA A 63 -20.87 -8.51 -5.95
N ALA A 64 -21.19 -7.43 -5.23
CA ALA A 64 -20.46 -6.18 -5.32
C ALA A 64 -18.96 -6.43 -5.13
N ARG A 65 -18.17 -6.30 -6.20
CA ARG A 65 -16.72 -6.40 -6.12
C ARG A 65 -16.24 -5.22 -5.28
N ASN A 66 -15.49 -5.50 -4.26
CA ASN A 66 -14.70 -4.45 -3.61
C ASN A 66 -13.61 -4.00 -4.60
N ASN A 67 -13.87 -2.93 -5.35
CA ASN A 67 -12.95 -2.37 -6.35
C ASN A 67 -11.91 -1.44 -5.73
N LYS A 68 -11.80 -1.39 -4.39
CA LYS A 68 -10.84 -0.54 -3.72
C LYS A 68 -9.40 -0.88 -4.11
N SER A 69 -8.59 0.15 -4.18
CA SER A 69 -7.17 0.10 -4.50
C SER A 69 -6.33 0.71 -3.39
N VAL A 70 -5.03 0.44 -3.41
CA VAL A 70 -4.05 1.05 -2.50
C VAL A 70 -2.97 1.75 -3.30
N ILE A 71 -2.62 2.97 -2.89
CA ILE A 71 -1.38 3.65 -3.28
C ILE A 71 -0.53 3.78 -2.01
N LEU A 72 0.55 3.02 -1.95
CA LEU A 72 1.53 3.07 -0.88
C LEU A 72 2.67 4.01 -1.28
N ILE A 73 2.82 5.13 -0.60
CA ILE A 73 3.98 6.01 -0.67
C ILE A 73 4.99 5.51 0.35
N TRP A 74 6.03 4.85 -0.15
CA TRP A 74 7.09 4.29 0.67
C TRP A 74 8.24 5.27 0.82
N LEU A 75 8.51 5.69 2.05
CA LEU A 75 9.55 6.66 2.39
C LEU A 75 10.82 5.91 2.80
N ASP A 76 11.52 5.37 1.80
CA ASP A 76 12.67 4.50 1.95
C ASP A 76 13.85 5.21 2.64
N GLY A 77 14.29 4.64 3.76
CA GLY A 77 15.34 5.20 4.60
C GLY A 77 14.84 5.71 5.96
N GLY A 78 13.54 5.62 6.27
CA GLY A 78 12.97 5.96 7.57
C GLY A 78 12.82 7.46 7.82
N PRO A 79 11.66 8.05 7.51
CA PRO A 79 11.40 9.48 7.71
C PRO A 79 11.31 9.84 9.18
N SER A 80 11.81 11.01 9.55
CA SER A 80 11.62 11.52 10.90
C SER A 80 10.16 11.90 11.17
N HIS A 81 9.56 11.26 12.17
CA HIS A 81 8.21 11.57 12.60
C HIS A 81 8.09 12.97 13.21
N MET A 82 9.17 13.50 13.81
CA MET A 82 9.19 14.82 14.45
C MET A 82 9.20 15.96 13.44
N GLU A 83 9.89 15.80 12.33
CA GLU A 83 9.95 16.78 11.26
C GLU A 83 8.80 16.65 10.25
N THR A 84 7.84 15.74 10.52
CA THR A 84 6.67 15.51 9.65
C THR A 84 5.35 15.62 10.41
N TYR A 85 4.82 14.52 10.95
CA TYR A 85 3.43 14.46 11.42
C TYR A 85 3.29 14.43 12.96
N ASP A 86 4.39 14.35 13.71
CA ASP A 86 4.40 14.38 15.17
C ASP A 86 5.36 15.41 15.74
N PRO A 87 5.27 16.69 15.33
CA PRO A 87 6.16 17.73 15.83
C PRO A 87 6.00 17.96 17.33
N LYS A 88 7.13 18.26 18.01
CA LYS A 88 7.19 18.52 19.46
C LYS A 88 7.77 19.92 19.74
N PRO A 89 7.07 20.99 19.39
CA PRO A 89 7.63 22.35 19.47
C PRO A 89 8.00 22.78 20.90
N LYS A 90 7.39 22.14 21.91
CA LYS A 90 7.68 22.40 23.34
C LYS A 90 8.80 21.54 23.91
N ALA A 91 9.32 20.58 23.12
CA ALA A 91 10.46 19.76 23.56
C ALA A 91 11.74 20.61 23.66
N PRO A 92 12.76 20.17 24.46
CA PRO A 92 14.07 20.80 24.47
C PRO A 92 14.66 20.94 23.06
N LYS A 93 15.54 21.94 22.85
CA LYS A 93 16.11 22.29 21.54
C LYS A 93 16.73 21.10 20.82
N GLU A 94 17.38 20.23 21.55
CA GLU A 94 18.05 19.02 21.03
C GLU A 94 17.08 17.91 20.60
N TYR A 95 15.76 18.07 20.86
CA TYR A 95 14.70 17.13 20.46
C TYR A 95 13.81 17.70 19.37
N ARG A 96 13.32 18.96 19.53
CA ARG A 96 12.24 19.52 18.72
C ARG A 96 12.55 19.70 17.23
N GLY A 97 13.82 19.55 16.83
CA GLY A 97 14.24 19.76 15.44
C GLY A 97 14.34 21.21 15.01
N PRO A 98 14.63 21.48 13.73
CA PRO A 98 14.92 22.83 13.23
C PRO A 98 13.68 23.65 12.87
N TRP A 99 12.50 23.04 12.79
CA TRP A 99 11.27 23.72 12.36
C TRP A 99 10.21 23.75 13.46
N SER A 100 9.27 24.67 13.27
CA SER A 100 8.07 24.77 14.08
C SER A 100 6.96 23.84 13.56
N ASP A 101 5.85 23.83 14.25
CA ASP A 101 4.63 23.19 13.82
C ASP A 101 3.60 24.23 13.33
N MET A 102 2.67 23.79 12.50
CA MET A 102 1.58 24.61 11.99
C MET A 102 0.22 23.93 12.23
N ALA A 103 -0.84 24.72 12.32
CA ALA A 103 -2.20 24.22 12.36
C ALA A 103 -2.58 23.59 11.01
N THR A 104 -3.39 22.54 11.07
CA THR A 104 -4.03 21.95 9.90
C THR A 104 -5.47 22.49 9.75
N ASN A 105 -6.19 22.04 8.71
CA ASN A 105 -7.62 22.32 8.55
C ASN A 105 -8.51 21.55 9.56
N VAL A 106 -7.93 20.70 10.43
CA VAL A 106 -8.63 20.01 11.51
C VAL A 106 -8.16 20.59 12.85
N PRO A 107 -9.06 21.16 13.66
CA PRO A 107 -8.68 21.72 14.96
C PRO A 107 -7.96 20.70 15.84
N GLY A 108 -6.86 21.11 16.45
CA GLY A 108 -6.05 20.26 17.36
C GLY A 108 -5.03 19.37 16.66
N ILE A 109 -5.09 19.19 15.35
CA ILE A 109 -4.08 18.46 14.58
C ILE A 109 -3.04 19.46 14.05
N ARG A 110 -1.79 19.15 14.30
CA ARG A 110 -0.66 20.01 13.87
C ARG A 110 0.37 19.14 13.16
N PHE A 111 0.94 19.66 12.07
CA PHE A 111 2.03 19.08 11.29
C PHE A 111 3.27 19.98 11.36
N SER A 112 4.39 19.49 10.92
CA SER A 112 5.55 20.34 10.64
C SER A 112 5.18 21.48 9.68
N GLU A 113 5.71 22.69 9.91
CA GLU A 113 5.52 23.82 8.99
C GLU A 113 6.04 23.56 7.58
N MET A 114 6.81 22.49 7.38
CA MET A 114 7.30 22.04 6.08
C MET A 114 6.27 21.25 5.26
N LEU A 115 5.07 21.01 5.80
CA LEU A 115 3.96 20.29 5.13
C LEU A 115 2.70 21.15 4.95
N PRO A 116 2.81 22.39 4.40
CA PRO A 116 1.70 23.35 4.34
C PRO A 116 0.57 22.91 3.39
N LEU A 117 0.87 22.12 2.36
CA LEU A 117 -0.15 21.64 1.43
C LEU A 117 -0.92 20.47 2.02
N GLN A 118 -0.26 19.51 2.63
CA GLN A 118 -0.91 18.39 3.32
C GLN A 118 -1.71 18.87 4.53
N ALA A 119 -1.27 19.91 5.23
CA ALA A 119 -2.02 20.50 6.34
C ALA A 119 -3.44 20.97 5.94
N LYS A 120 -3.65 21.32 4.67
CA LYS A 120 -4.97 21.67 4.10
C LYS A 120 -5.85 20.47 3.80
N HIS A 121 -5.32 19.26 3.89
CA HIS A 121 -6.01 18.00 3.61
C HIS A 121 -6.05 17.05 4.82
N ALA A 122 -5.71 17.53 6.02
CA ALA A 122 -5.72 16.70 7.23
C ALA A 122 -7.10 16.11 7.55
N ASP A 123 -8.19 16.76 7.11
CA ASP A 123 -9.56 16.23 7.17
C ASP A 123 -9.74 14.92 6.39
N LYS A 124 -8.90 14.63 5.43
CA LYS A 124 -8.90 13.40 4.62
C LYS A 124 -7.89 12.37 5.09
N MET A 125 -7.16 12.67 6.16
CA MET A 125 -6.09 11.85 6.70
C MET A 125 -6.43 11.32 8.09
N CYS A 126 -5.95 10.12 8.39
CA CYS A 126 -5.80 9.61 9.74
C CYS A 126 -4.30 9.48 10.02
N VAL A 127 -3.82 10.11 11.09
CA VAL A 127 -2.42 10.10 11.48
C VAL A 127 -2.23 9.08 12.60
N LEU A 128 -1.50 8.01 12.33
CA LEU A 128 -1.10 7.02 13.33
C LEU A 128 0.24 7.46 13.91
N ARG A 129 0.25 8.03 15.12
CA ARG A 129 1.47 8.56 15.78
C ARG A 129 2.17 7.56 16.69
N SER A 130 1.60 6.39 16.88
CA SER A 130 2.04 5.40 17.88
C SER A 130 2.50 4.09 17.25
N VAL A 131 2.76 4.07 15.95
CA VAL A 131 3.34 2.89 15.30
C VAL A 131 4.77 2.72 15.77
N HIS A 132 5.12 1.49 16.18
CA HIS A 132 6.44 1.19 16.71
C HIS A 132 6.82 -0.27 16.52
N HIS A 133 8.12 -0.51 16.52
CA HIS A 133 8.75 -1.82 16.63
C HIS A 133 10.15 -1.66 17.26
N ASP A 134 10.89 -2.73 17.49
CA ASP A 134 12.18 -2.72 18.19
C ASP A 134 13.39 -2.81 17.24
N ASN A 135 13.21 -2.70 15.95
CA ASN A 135 14.24 -2.93 14.96
C ASN A 135 14.84 -1.62 14.42
N GLY A 136 16.17 -1.52 14.42
CA GLY A 136 16.95 -0.41 13.85
C GLY A 136 17.75 -0.79 12.58
N ASP A 137 17.58 -2.01 12.05
CA ASP A 137 18.17 -2.44 10.78
C ASP A 137 17.17 -2.18 9.65
N HIS A 138 17.58 -1.47 8.61
CA HIS A 138 16.71 -1.12 7.49
C HIS A 138 16.02 -2.34 6.88
N PHE A 139 16.79 -3.41 6.62
CA PHE A 139 16.25 -4.62 5.96
C PHE A 139 15.20 -5.30 6.82
N ALA A 140 15.49 -5.49 8.10
CA ALA A 140 14.59 -6.15 9.03
C ALA A 140 13.35 -5.31 9.30
N ALA A 141 13.50 -4.01 9.45
CA ALA A 141 12.38 -3.08 9.66
C ALA A 141 11.48 -2.97 8.43
N ALA A 142 12.07 -2.80 7.22
CA ALA A 142 11.31 -2.75 5.97
C ALA A 142 10.57 -4.07 5.71
N HIS A 143 11.25 -5.21 5.96
CA HIS A 143 10.60 -6.51 5.84
C HIS A 143 9.40 -6.61 6.79
N TRP A 144 9.55 -6.20 8.06
CA TRP A 144 8.45 -6.25 9.02
C TRP A 144 7.30 -5.31 8.64
N MET A 145 7.59 -4.06 8.30
CA MET A 145 6.57 -3.08 7.89
C MET A 145 5.78 -3.51 6.65
N LEU A 146 6.40 -4.28 5.74
CA LEU A 146 5.76 -4.68 4.48
C LEU A 146 5.17 -6.08 4.52
N THR A 147 5.52 -6.92 5.49
CA THR A 147 5.09 -8.32 5.55
C THR A 147 4.36 -8.68 6.85
N GLY A 148 4.45 -7.84 7.90
CA GLY A 148 3.97 -8.15 9.25
C GLY A 148 4.84 -9.19 9.97
N ARG A 149 6.07 -9.48 9.49
CA ARG A 149 6.88 -10.57 10.03
C ARG A 149 8.36 -10.22 10.07
N HIS A 150 9.03 -10.76 11.08
CA HIS A 150 10.48 -10.79 11.09
C HIS A 150 11.00 -11.71 9.97
N GLY A 151 12.10 -11.35 9.33
CA GLY A 151 12.63 -12.17 8.24
C GLY A 151 13.99 -11.74 7.76
N SER A 152 14.04 -10.85 6.79
CA SER A 152 15.29 -10.35 6.22
C SER A 152 16.09 -9.53 7.25
N THR A 153 17.39 -9.49 7.07
CA THR A 153 18.32 -8.67 7.86
C THR A 153 19.46 -8.18 6.95
N SER A 154 20.27 -7.23 7.40
CA SER A 154 21.46 -6.79 6.67
C SER A 154 22.46 -7.93 6.38
N LYS A 155 22.44 -9.01 7.17
CA LYS A 155 23.29 -10.21 7.00
C LYS A 155 22.63 -11.28 6.11
N ASP A 156 21.31 -11.38 6.14
CA ASP A 156 20.51 -12.30 5.31
C ASP A 156 19.39 -11.50 4.62
N LYS A 157 19.69 -11.04 3.42
CA LYS A 157 18.82 -10.15 2.64
C LYS A 157 17.71 -10.87 1.88
N ALA A 158 17.62 -12.19 1.98
CA ALA A 158 16.60 -12.96 1.29
C ALA A 158 15.22 -12.59 1.84
N GLN A 159 14.28 -12.26 0.96
CA GLN A 159 12.90 -12.04 1.35
C GLN A 159 12.25 -13.38 1.72
N LYS A 160 11.79 -13.49 2.97
CA LYS A 160 11.24 -14.74 3.52
C LYS A 160 9.72 -14.79 3.44
N TYR A 161 9.07 -13.65 3.52
CA TYR A 161 7.61 -13.53 3.47
C TYR A 161 7.19 -12.57 2.37
N PRO A 162 6.01 -12.80 1.75
CA PRO A 162 5.52 -11.94 0.69
C PRO A 162 5.14 -10.56 1.23
N SER A 163 5.41 -9.54 0.42
CA SER A 163 4.97 -8.17 0.72
C SER A 163 3.44 -8.04 0.69
N VAL A 164 2.93 -7.02 1.36
CA VAL A 164 1.49 -6.69 1.35
C VAL A 164 0.94 -6.57 -0.06
N GLY A 165 1.65 -5.92 -1.00
CA GLY A 165 1.23 -5.79 -2.39
C GLY A 165 1.16 -7.14 -3.12
N SER A 166 2.13 -8.02 -2.88
CA SER A 166 2.13 -9.39 -3.42
C SER A 166 1.00 -10.24 -2.85
N CYS A 167 0.73 -10.10 -1.55
CA CYS A 167 -0.43 -10.75 -0.91
C CYS A 167 -1.76 -10.27 -1.50
N VAL A 168 -1.90 -8.96 -1.74
CA VAL A 168 -3.08 -8.37 -2.41
C VAL A 168 -3.19 -8.89 -3.84
N SER A 169 -2.08 -8.95 -4.57
CA SER A 169 -2.04 -9.53 -5.92
C SER A 169 -2.57 -10.97 -5.93
N ARG A 170 -2.17 -11.79 -4.96
CA ARG A 170 -2.61 -13.19 -4.84
C ARG A 170 -4.06 -13.32 -4.38
N ALA A 171 -4.48 -12.53 -3.38
CA ALA A 171 -5.80 -12.67 -2.75
C ALA A 171 -6.93 -12.06 -3.60
N LYS A 172 -6.66 -10.95 -4.29
CA LYS A 172 -7.67 -10.11 -4.96
C LYS A 172 -7.50 -10.10 -6.48
N GLY A 173 -6.26 -10.06 -6.97
CA GLY A 173 -5.97 -9.80 -8.37
C GLY A 173 -6.25 -8.34 -8.76
N PRO A 174 -6.22 -8.02 -10.06
CA PRO A 174 -6.51 -6.67 -10.55
C PRO A 174 -8.02 -6.36 -10.53
N ASN A 175 -8.36 -5.08 -10.37
CA ASN A 175 -9.74 -4.61 -10.45
C ASN A 175 -10.28 -4.62 -11.90
N SER A 176 -9.41 -4.56 -12.90
CA SER A 176 -9.77 -4.62 -14.32
C SER A 176 -8.90 -5.64 -15.07
N LYS A 177 -9.53 -6.43 -15.95
CA LYS A 177 -8.80 -7.38 -16.80
C LYS A 177 -7.79 -6.66 -17.68
N GLY A 178 -6.60 -7.23 -17.86
CA GLY A 178 -5.51 -6.68 -18.66
C GLY A 178 -4.71 -5.59 -17.97
N MET A 179 -4.91 -5.43 -16.65
CA MET A 179 -4.04 -4.60 -15.80
C MET A 179 -3.29 -5.51 -14.81
N PRO A 180 -2.05 -5.17 -14.44
CA PRO A 180 -1.37 -5.87 -13.37
C PRO A 180 -2.08 -5.64 -12.03
N ALA A 181 -2.05 -6.64 -11.16
CA ALA A 181 -2.62 -6.48 -9.81
C ALA A 181 -1.77 -5.60 -8.92
N TYR A 182 -0.44 -5.67 -9.08
CA TYR A 182 0.54 -4.94 -8.28
C TYR A 182 1.61 -4.28 -9.15
N VAL A 183 1.92 -3.01 -8.89
CA VAL A 183 2.95 -2.23 -9.60
C VAL A 183 3.89 -1.56 -8.60
N GLY A 184 5.20 -1.66 -8.83
CA GLY A 184 6.25 -0.94 -8.11
C GLY A 184 6.84 0.19 -8.95
N LEU A 185 6.82 1.41 -8.45
CA LEU A 185 7.29 2.61 -9.13
C LEU A 185 8.44 3.28 -8.36
N PRO A 186 9.51 3.66 -9.04
CA PRO A 186 9.85 3.39 -10.45
C PRO A 186 10.34 1.97 -10.66
N ALA A 187 10.64 1.26 -9.58
CA ALA A 187 11.07 -0.12 -9.53
C ALA A 187 10.57 -0.78 -8.24
N ALA A 188 10.59 -2.10 -8.20
CA ALA A 188 10.26 -2.88 -7.01
C ALA A 188 11.45 -3.06 -6.05
N GLU A 189 12.54 -2.38 -6.32
CA GLU A 189 13.78 -2.47 -5.57
C GLU A 189 14.00 -1.16 -4.82
N SER A 190 14.38 -1.27 -3.55
CA SER A 190 14.88 -0.13 -2.81
C SER A 190 16.19 0.37 -3.42
N VAL A 191 16.33 1.69 -3.53
CA VAL A 191 17.59 2.31 -3.97
C VAL A 191 18.71 2.07 -2.97
N TYR A 192 18.38 1.91 -1.68
CA TYR A 192 19.34 1.78 -0.59
C TYR A 192 19.52 0.38 -0.06
N LEU A 193 18.41 -0.39 -0.03
CA LEU A 193 18.37 -1.48 0.91
C LEU A 193 18.67 -2.83 0.27
N TYR A 194 17.82 -3.31 -0.59
CA TYR A 194 18.09 -4.57 -1.30
C TYR A 194 17.07 -4.84 -2.41
N PRO A 195 17.46 -5.62 -3.40
CA PRO A 195 16.51 -6.09 -4.42
C PRO A 195 15.40 -6.94 -3.80
N GLY A 196 14.17 -6.72 -4.23
CA GLY A 196 13.07 -7.65 -3.98
C GLY A 196 12.32 -7.51 -2.67
N TYR A 197 12.56 -6.48 -1.84
CA TYR A 197 11.81 -6.29 -0.58
C TYR A 197 10.29 -6.13 -0.77
N GLN A 198 9.84 -5.82 -1.98
CA GLN A 198 8.43 -5.78 -2.37
C GLN A 198 7.96 -7.10 -3.02
N GLY A 199 8.76 -8.13 -3.04
CA GLY A 199 8.53 -9.36 -3.78
C GLY A 199 7.50 -10.30 -3.15
N ALA A 200 7.22 -11.38 -3.88
CA ALA A 200 6.20 -12.37 -3.55
C ALA A 200 6.70 -13.53 -2.70
N ALA A 201 8.00 -13.67 -2.47
CA ALA A 201 8.60 -14.79 -1.73
C ALA A 201 7.98 -16.16 -2.13
N TYR A 202 7.43 -16.90 -1.18
CA TYR A 202 6.86 -18.23 -1.42
C TYR A 202 5.54 -18.23 -2.24
N LEU A 203 4.94 -17.08 -2.51
CA LEU A 203 3.77 -17.02 -3.39
C LEU A 203 4.12 -17.24 -4.87
N GLY A 204 5.41 -17.12 -5.21
CA GLY A 204 5.90 -17.29 -6.58
C GLY A 204 5.94 -15.98 -7.38
N SER A 205 6.74 -15.99 -8.44
CA SER A 205 7.06 -14.82 -9.25
C SER A 205 5.85 -14.17 -9.94
N ALA A 206 4.77 -14.93 -10.17
CA ALA A 206 3.52 -14.42 -10.75
C ALA A 206 2.86 -13.31 -9.92
N PHE A 207 3.20 -13.21 -8.64
CA PHE A 207 2.65 -12.20 -7.72
C PHE A 207 3.65 -11.09 -7.37
N ASN A 208 4.82 -11.10 -8.00
CA ASN A 208 5.76 -9.99 -7.91
C ASN A 208 5.14 -8.71 -8.50
N PRO A 209 5.56 -7.52 -8.03
CA PRO A 209 5.14 -6.28 -8.65
C PRO A 209 5.62 -6.19 -10.10
N PHE A 210 4.76 -5.73 -10.98
CA PHE A 210 5.18 -5.23 -12.28
C PHE A 210 6.04 -3.98 -12.08
N GLN A 211 7.19 -3.91 -12.74
CA GLN A 211 8.12 -2.80 -12.59
C GLN A 211 8.57 -2.26 -13.96
N LEU A 212 8.84 -0.97 -14.01
CA LEU A 212 9.27 -0.32 -15.24
C LEU A 212 10.76 -0.50 -15.53
N ASN A 213 11.53 -1.14 -14.63
CA ASN A 213 12.99 -1.29 -14.71
C ASN A 213 13.73 0.03 -15.01
N MET A 214 13.17 1.13 -14.53
CA MET A 214 13.80 2.43 -14.65
C MET A 214 14.92 2.52 -13.62
N LYS A 215 16.17 2.51 -14.10
CA LYS A 215 17.32 2.76 -13.24
C LYS A 215 17.15 4.15 -12.63
N GLN A 216 16.85 4.20 -11.34
CA GLN A 216 16.96 5.45 -10.60
C GLN A 216 18.44 5.83 -10.56
N LYS A 217 18.85 6.79 -11.39
CA LYS A 217 19.99 7.62 -11.03
C LYS A 217 19.53 8.46 -9.84
N TYR A 218 20.32 8.48 -8.79
CA TYR A 218 20.15 9.31 -7.58
C TYR A 218 19.54 10.68 -7.92
N LEU A 219 18.26 10.83 -7.65
CA LEU A 219 17.52 12.05 -7.90
C LEU A 219 16.78 12.40 -6.61
N ALA A 220 17.56 12.94 -5.65
CA ALA A 220 16.97 13.80 -4.64
C ALA A 220 16.12 14.86 -5.36
N GLY A 221 15.00 15.23 -4.79
CA GLY A 221 13.92 16.04 -5.33
C GLY A 221 14.17 17.16 -6.36
N ARG A 222 15.40 17.60 -6.54
CA ARG A 222 15.79 18.65 -7.49
C ARG A 222 16.00 18.21 -8.94
N SER A 223 15.91 16.92 -9.24
CA SER A 223 16.14 16.51 -10.62
C SER A 223 14.96 16.86 -11.51
N THR A 224 15.17 17.83 -12.37
CA THR A 224 14.33 18.16 -13.52
C THR A 224 14.50 17.17 -14.67
N THR A 225 15.14 16.03 -14.46
CA THR A 225 15.36 15.02 -15.50
C THR A 225 14.00 14.55 -16.00
N LYS A 226 13.81 14.69 -17.31
CA LYS A 226 12.69 14.06 -18.01
C LYS A 226 12.65 12.60 -17.59
N ILE A 227 11.52 12.14 -17.07
CA ILE A 227 11.30 10.72 -16.86
C ILE A 227 11.52 10.07 -18.21
N GLN A 228 12.52 9.19 -18.30
CA GLN A 228 12.72 8.40 -19.50
C GLN A 228 11.45 7.58 -19.72
N LYS A 229 10.88 7.66 -20.90
CA LYS A 229 9.80 6.73 -21.29
C LYS A 229 10.33 5.32 -21.05
N ALA A 230 9.58 4.50 -20.35
CA ALA A 230 10.03 3.15 -20.03
C ALA A 230 10.31 2.38 -21.33
N PRO A 231 11.52 1.89 -21.59
CA PRO A 231 11.86 1.20 -22.85
C PRO A 231 10.94 0.01 -23.14
N VAL A 232 10.43 -0.63 -22.08
CA VAL A 232 9.45 -1.72 -22.17
C VAL A 232 8.17 -1.27 -22.88
N LEU A 233 7.72 -0.01 -22.70
CA LEU A 233 6.47 0.47 -23.29
C LEU A 233 6.62 0.91 -24.77
N GLU A 234 7.81 1.32 -25.19
CA GLU A 234 8.10 1.68 -26.60
C GLU A 234 8.18 0.43 -27.48
N ASN A 235 8.83 -0.63 -27.00
CA ASN A 235 8.94 -1.90 -27.71
C ASN A 235 7.62 -2.67 -27.85
N LEU A 236 6.61 -2.39 -27.00
CA LEU A 236 5.30 -3.03 -27.06
C LEU A 236 4.47 -2.57 -28.26
N GLN A 237 4.77 -1.40 -28.87
CA GLN A 237 4.06 -0.91 -30.06
C GLN A 237 4.43 -1.67 -31.34
N GLU A 238 5.70 -2.02 -31.50
CA GLU A 238 6.19 -2.62 -32.74
C GLU A 238 5.93 -4.14 -32.83
N GLN A 239 5.63 -4.78 -31.71
CA GLN A 239 5.56 -6.24 -31.64
C GLN A 239 4.13 -6.82 -31.54
N GLY A 240 3.07 -6.01 -31.46
CA GLY A 240 1.70 -6.50 -31.24
C GLY A 240 1.24 -7.60 -32.20
N ALA A 241 1.50 -7.49 -33.48
CA ALA A 241 1.15 -8.51 -34.47
C ALA A 241 2.04 -9.79 -34.40
N ARG A 242 3.33 -9.62 -33.99
CA ARG A 242 4.26 -10.74 -33.82
C ARG A 242 4.00 -11.50 -32.53
N VAL A 243 3.51 -10.83 -31.47
CA VAL A 243 3.18 -11.44 -30.18
C VAL A 243 1.98 -12.35 -30.33
N GLN A 244 0.96 -11.96 -31.08
CA GLN A 244 -0.26 -12.77 -31.27
C GLN A 244 0.04 -14.12 -31.96
N GLY A 245 0.94 -14.13 -32.95
CA GLY A 245 1.39 -15.37 -33.61
C GLY A 245 2.27 -16.26 -32.72
N ARG A 246 3.02 -15.68 -31.75
CA ARG A 246 3.84 -16.44 -30.81
C ARG A 246 3.03 -17.00 -29.63
N VAL A 247 1.97 -16.31 -29.21
CA VAL A 247 1.05 -16.79 -28.15
C VAL A 247 0.35 -18.06 -28.58
N SER A 248 -0.19 -18.12 -29.82
CA SER A 248 -0.85 -19.32 -30.34
C SER A 248 0.12 -20.51 -30.48
N LEU A 249 1.39 -20.26 -30.74
CA LEU A 249 2.43 -21.30 -30.79
C LEU A 249 2.83 -21.79 -29.38
N LEU A 250 2.96 -20.86 -28.41
CA LEU A 250 3.23 -21.18 -27.01
C LEU A 250 2.07 -21.98 -26.40
N GLU A 251 0.81 -21.56 -26.61
CA GLU A 251 -0.37 -22.31 -26.14
C GLU A 251 -0.40 -23.75 -26.66
N SER A 252 0.10 -24.00 -27.88
CA SER A 252 0.18 -25.34 -28.46
C SER A 252 1.31 -26.18 -27.84
N LEU A 253 2.41 -25.55 -27.40
CA LEU A 253 3.54 -26.23 -26.73
C LEU A 253 3.27 -26.44 -25.23
N ASP A 254 2.56 -25.52 -24.58
CA ASP A 254 2.25 -25.58 -23.15
C ASP A 254 1.22 -26.64 -22.79
N GLN A 255 0.36 -27.03 -23.73
CA GLN A 255 -0.52 -28.20 -23.54
C GLN A 255 0.26 -29.50 -23.31
N ILE A 256 1.45 -29.63 -23.87
CA ILE A 256 2.31 -30.82 -23.74
C ILE A 256 3.02 -30.83 -22.37
N ASN A 257 3.28 -29.66 -21.77
CA ASN A 257 4.03 -29.55 -20.51
C ASN A 257 3.14 -29.56 -19.25
N ARG A 258 1.83 -29.30 -19.38
CA ARG A 258 0.89 -29.25 -18.22
C ARG A 258 0.74 -30.60 -17.50
N ASP A 259 0.92 -31.69 -18.21
CA ASP A 259 0.82 -33.03 -17.62
C ASP A 259 2.02 -33.41 -16.73
N ILE A 260 3.06 -32.56 -16.65
CA ILE A 260 4.33 -32.86 -15.97
C ILE A 260 4.57 -31.94 -14.76
N ASP A 261 3.87 -30.80 -14.63
CA ASP A 261 4.16 -29.80 -13.59
C ASP A 261 3.35 -30.00 -12.29
N GLN A 262 3.98 -30.65 -11.32
CA GLN A 262 3.45 -30.77 -9.94
C GLN A 262 3.75 -29.52 -9.07
N SER A 263 4.53 -28.54 -9.56
CA SER A 263 5.03 -27.41 -8.77
C SER A 263 4.20 -26.12 -8.88
N GLY A 264 3.25 -26.04 -9.83
CA GLY A 264 2.48 -24.86 -10.12
C GLY A 264 3.30 -23.71 -10.76
N SER A 265 4.55 -23.96 -11.09
CA SER A 265 5.45 -22.95 -11.68
C SER A 265 5.07 -22.59 -13.11
N ILE A 266 4.54 -23.56 -13.88
CA ILE A 266 4.06 -23.35 -15.25
C ILE A 266 2.75 -22.54 -15.23
N GLU A 267 1.84 -22.85 -14.32
CA GLU A 267 0.58 -22.09 -14.17
C GLU A 267 0.84 -20.62 -13.80
N ALA A 268 1.86 -20.37 -12.98
CA ALA A 268 2.33 -19.02 -12.65
C ALA A 268 2.95 -18.32 -13.88
N LEU A 269 3.73 -19.04 -14.68
CA LEU A 269 4.35 -18.52 -15.89
C LEU A 269 3.30 -18.21 -16.98
N ASP A 270 2.33 -19.09 -17.18
CA ASP A 270 1.20 -18.91 -18.09
C ASP A 270 0.39 -17.64 -17.72
N ARG A 271 0.11 -17.46 -16.45
CA ARG A 271 -0.59 -16.27 -15.97
C ARG A 271 0.20 -14.98 -16.22
N TYR A 272 1.49 -15.00 -15.98
CA TYR A 272 2.39 -13.85 -16.23
C TYR A 272 2.46 -13.50 -17.71
N GLN A 273 2.54 -14.52 -18.56
CA GLN A 273 2.54 -14.35 -20.02
C GLN A 273 1.18 -13.81 -20.49
N GLN A 274 0.07 -14.32 -19.98
CA GLN A 274 -1.26 -13.85 -20.30
C GLN A 274 -1.48 -12.40 -19.87
N GLU A 275 -1.06 -12.03 -18.66
CA GLU A 275 -1.13 -10.65 -18.18
C GLU A 275 -0.26 -9.71 -19.04
N ALA A 276 0.94 -10.14 -19.42
CA ALA A 276 1.82 -9.39 -20.31
C ALA A 276 1.20 -9.21 -21.71
N VAL A 277 0.62 -10.27 -22.28
CA VAL A 277 -0.07 -10.23 -23.56
C VAL A 277 -1.29 -9.32 -23.50
N ASP A 278 -2.12 -9.42 -22.47
CA ASP A 278 -3.29 -8.57 -22.26
C ASP A 278 -2.89 -7.09 -22.12
N MET A 279 -1.79 -6.80 -21.40
CA MET A 279 -1.23 -5.44 -21.32
C MET A 279 -0.84 -4.89 -22.68
N VAL A 280 -0.19 -5.72 -23.53
CA VAL A 280 0.26 -5.34 -24.85
C VAL A 280 -0.92 -5.11 -25.80
N LEU A 281 -1.86 -6.05 -25.82
CA LEU A 281 -2.96 -6.04 -26.78
C LEU A 281 -4.05 -5.01 -26.47
N ARG A 282 -4.35 -4.77 -25.18
CA ARG A 282 -5.46 -3.88 -24.77
C ARG A 282 -5.09 -2.40 -24.72
N GLY A 283 -3.80 -2.05 -24.76
CA GLY A 283 -3.33 -0.66 -24.77
C GLY A 283 -3.64 0.17 -23.51
N ARG A 284 -4.45 -0.35 -22.57
CA ARG A 284 -4.86 0.36 -21.35
C ARG A 284 -3.70 0.63 -20.41
N ALA A 285 -2.86 -0.38 -20.20
CA ALA A 285 -1.66 -0.24 -19.37
C ALA A 285 -0.76 0.85 -19.93
N ARG A 286 -0.48 0.84 -21.24
CA ARG A 286 0.33 1.88 -21.87
C ARG A 286 -0.25 3.28 -21.66
N THR A 287 -1.57 3.42 -21.81
CA THR A 287 -2.25 4.69 -21.54
C THR A 287 -2.09 5.12 -20.09
N ALA A 288 -2.17 4.20 -19.12
CA ALA A 288 -2.00 4.49 -17.70
C ALA A 288 -0.61 5.03 -17.36
N PHE A 289 0.44 4.48 -17.98
CA PHE A 289 1.82 4.91 -17.76
C PHE A 289 2.17 6.25 -18.44
N ASP A 290 1.38 6.71 -19.41
CA ASP A 290 1.63 7.92 -20.18
C ASP A 290 1.09 9.16 -19.46
N ILE A 291 1.91 9.75 -18.58
CA ILE A 291 1.55 10.96 -17.82
C ILE A 291 1.51 12.23 -18.68
N ASP A 292 2.07 12.21 -19.90
CA ASP A 292 2.03 13.36 -20.81
C ASP A 292 0.62 13.64 -21.35
N ARG A 293 -0.30 12.69 -21.16
CA ARG A 293 -1.73 12.87 -21.44
C ARG A 293 -2.45 13.78 -20.45
N GLU A 294 -1.87 14.01 -19.29
CA GLU A 294 -2.44 14.89 -18.28
C GLU A 294 -2.07 16.35 -18.56
N SER A 295 -2.99 17.26 -18.21
CA SER A 295 -2.76 18.69 -18.39
C SER A 295 -1.56 19.18 -17.58
N ASP A 296 -0.94 20.26 -18.04
CA ASP A 296 0.16 20.90 -17.31
C ASP A 296 -0.26 21.33 -15.92
N ALA A 297 -1.47 21.86 -15.75
CA ALA A 297 -1.99 22.26 -14.43
C ALA A 297 -2.07 21.06 -13.45
N LEU A 298 -2.51 19.89 -13.92
CA LEU A 298 -2.54 18.71 -13.07
C LEU A 298 -1.14 18.20 -12.76
N ARG A 299 -0.24 18.19 -13.73
CA ARG A 299 1.16 17.78 -13.52
C ARG A 299 1.87 18.73 -12.54
N ASP A 300 1.55 20.05 -12.57
CA ASP A 300 2.06 21.02 -11.62
C ASP A 300 1.48 20.82 -10.21
N LEU A 301 0.23 20.38 -10.10
CA LEU A 301 -0.39 20.06 -8.82
C LEU A 301 0.40 18.98 -8.06
N TYR A 302 0.84 17.92 -8.74
CA TYR A 302 1.68 16.87 -8.15
C TYR A 302 3.14 17.27 -7.98
N GLY A 303 3.59 18.26 -8.75
CA GLY A 303 5.00 18.68 -8.86
C GLY A 303 5.74 17.99 -10.00
N ARG A 304 6.66 18.73 -10.63
CA ARG A 304 7.39 18.27 -11.83
C ARG A 304 8.61 17.37 -11.54
N GLY A 305 8.86 17.06 -10.27
CA GLY A 305 9.92 16.13 -9.88
C GLY A 305 9.51 14.66 -10.02
N PRO A 306 10.47 13.72 -9.88
CA PRO A 306 10.21 12.28 -10.01
C PRO A 306 9.09 11.79 -9.08
N TRP A 307 9.07 12.21 -7.82
CA TRP A 307 8.06 11.79 -6.85
C TRP A 307 6.63 12.22 -7.26
N GLY A 308 6.47 13.46 -7.75
CA GLY A 308 5.19 13.93 -8.27
C GLY A 308 4.73 13.13 -9.49
N HIS A 309 5.65 12.85 -10.42
CA HIS A 309 5.35 12.08 -11.63
C HIS A 309 4.96 10.64 -11.32
N TYR A 310 5.69 9.93 -10.42
CA TYR A 310 5.35 8.56 -10.05
C TYR A 310 4.04 8.50 -9.25
N THR A 311 3.78 9.50 -8.41
CA THR A 311 2.51 9.60 -7.68
C THR A 311 1.33 9.84 -8.63
N LEU A 312 1.48 10.71 -9.62
CA LEU A 312 0.49 10.91 -10.69
C LEU A 312 0.28 9.62 -11.50
N MET A 313 1.36 8.92 -11.83
CA MET A 313 1.30 7.62 -12.52
C MET A 313 0.56 6.58 -11.68
N ALA A 314 0.80 6.53 -10.37
CA ALA A 314 0.09 5.63 -9.45
C ALA A 314 -1.42 5.89 -9.45
N ARG A 315 -1.86 7.16 -9.42
CA ARG A 315 -3.27 7.52 -9.54
C ARG A 315 -3.86 7.01 -10.87
N ARG A 316 -3.16 7.20 -11.99
CA ARG A 316 -3.61 6.72 -13.31
C ARG A 316 -3.71 5.20 -13.36
N LEU A 317 -2.79 4.48 -12.72
CA LEU A 317 -2.80 3.03 -12.66
C LEU A 317 -4.00 2.50 -11.88
N VAL A 318 -4.30 3.07 -10.71
CA VAL A 318 -5.49 2.66 -9.94
C VAL A 318 -6.79 3.04 -10.67
N GLU A 319 -6.83 4.16 -11.36
CA GLU A 319 -7.96 4.55 -12.23
C GLU A 319 -8.22 3.51 -13.33
N GLN A 320 -7.17 2.86 -13.84
CA GLN A 320 -7.29 1.80 -14.85
C GLN A 320 -7.48 0.40 -14.24
N GLY A 321 -7.49 0.27 -12.93
CA GLY A 321 -7.84 -0.97 -12.23
C GLY A 321 -6.68 -1.76 -11.66
N VAL A 322 -5.51 -1.16 -11.44
CA VAL A 322 -4.46 -1.74 -10.60
C VAL A 322 -4.93 -1.74 -9.15
N SER A 323 -4.81 -2.87 -8.46
CA SER A 323 -5.27 -3.00 -7.07
C SER A 323 -4.28 -2.44 -6.05
N PHE A 324 -2.98 -2.51 -6.32
CA PHE A 324 -1.94 -2.04 -5.42
C PHE A 324 -0.80 -1.38 -6.19
N VAL A 325 -0.41 -0.17 -5.79
CA VAL A 325 0.76 0.52 -6.35
C VAL A 325 1.65 0.98 -5.21
N THR A 326 2.93 0.62 -5.26
CA THR A 326 3.94 1.22 -4.38
C THR A 326 4.69 2.30 -5.15
N VAL A 327 4.80 3.48 -4.58
CA VAL A 327 5.65 4.58 -5.05
C VAL A 327 6.81 4.72 -4.08
N ASP A 328 8.01 4.36 -4.50
CA ASP A 328 9.21 4.50 -3.71
C ASP A 328 9.74 5.95 -3.77
N MET A 329 9.86 6.56 -2.59
CA MET A 329 10.43 7.90 -2.40
C MET A 329 11.64 7.78 -1.47
N PRO A 330 12.85 7.51 -1.99
CA PRO A 330 14.01 7.17 -1.18
C PRO A 330 14.70 8.38 -0.55
N HIS A 331 15.79 8.12 0.19
CA HIS A 331 16.74 9.06 0.76
C HIS A 331 16.34 9.71 2.09
N TRP A 332 15.59 9.00 2.94
CA TRP A 332 15.22 9.47 4.28
C TRP A 332 16.25 9.11 5.36
N ASP A 333 17.35 8.45 5.00
CA ASP A 333 18.40 8.01 5.93
C ASP A 333 19.37 9.17 6.27
N ASN A 334 18.94 10.08 7.16
CA ASN A 334 19.64 11.34 7.44
C ASN A 334 20.35 11.34 8.80
N HIS A 335 21.46 10.58 8.90
CA HIS A 335 22.35 10.56 10.06
C HIS A 335 23.12 11.86 10.30
N SER A 336 23.16 12.74 9.32
CA SER A 336 23.76 14.08 9.38
C SER A 336 23.00 15.03 8.47
N LYS A 337 23.20 16.33 8.63
CA LYS A 337 22.62 17.40 7.78
C LYS A 337 21.09 17.27 7.62
N ILE A 338 20.38 16.87 8.68
CA ILE A 338 18.94 16.57 8.57
C ILE A 338 18.16 17.79 8.08
N LYS A 339 18.56 19.01 8.48
CA LYS A 339 17.91 20.25 8.03
C LYS A 339 18.00 20.37 6.50
N ASP A 340 19.19 20.38 5.95
CA ASP A 340 19.42 20.57 4.50
C ASP A 340 18.74 19.45 3.69
N ALA A 341 18.82 18.21 4.21
CA ALA A 341 18.23 17.05 3.57
C ALA A 341 16.70 17.12 3.49
N LEU A 342 16.05 17.59 4.56
CA LEU A 342 14.59 17.66 4.61
C LEU A 342 14.06 18.95 3.94
N GLU A 343 14.78 20.05 3.96
CA GLU A 343 14.47 21.23 3.12
C GLU A 343 14.42 20.88 1.63
N ASP A 344 15.28 19.95 1.21
CA ASP A 344 15.29 19.47 -0.18
C ASP A 344 14.12 18.51 -0.48
N ARG A 345 13.61 17.74 0.48
CA ARG A 345 12.67 16.63 0.23
C ARG A 345 11.24 16.88 0.64
N LEU A 346 11.03 17.51 1.81
CA LEU A 346 9.69 17.73 2.34
C LEU A 346 8.76 18.49 1.38
N PRO A 347 9.21 19.53 0.64
CA PRO A 347 8.35 20.22 -0.32
C PRO A 347 7.85 19.33 -1.46
N TYR A 348 8.63 18.33 -1.89
CA TYR A 348 8.22 17.39 -2.93
C TYR A 348 7.25 16.35 -2.39
N LEU A 349 7.51 15.82 -1.18
CA LEU A 349 6.56 14.92 -0.49
C LEU A 349 5.23 15.64 -0.22
N ASP A 350 5.31 16.87 0.29
CA ASP A 350 4.13 17.68 0.62
C ASP A 350 3.24 17.86 -0.61
N ARG A 351 3.85 18.27 -1.72
CA ARG A 351 3.14 18.50 -2.99
C ARG A 351 2.59 17.20 -3.60
N ALA A 352 3.38 16.14 -3.64
CA ALA A 352 2.97 14.88 -4.25
C ALA A 352 1.76 14.25 -3.52
N VAL A 353 1.81 14.21 -2.18
CA VAL A 353 0.71 13.65 -1.37
C VAL A 353 -0.52 14.55 -1.41
N ALA A 354 -0.37 15.87 -1.22
CA ALA A 354 -1.49 16.80 -1.29
C ALA A 354 -2.15 16.81 -2.67
N GLY A 355 -1.35 16.79 -3.75
CA GLY A 355 -1.83 16.71 -5.12
C GLY A 355 -2.60 15.42 -5.39
N LEU A 356 -2.11 14.28 -4.87
CA LEU A 356 -2.80 13.01 -4.97
C LEU A 356 -4.17 13.05 -4.27
N LEU A 357 -4.24 13.55 -3.05
CA LEU A 357 -5.51 13.61 -2.31
C LEU A 357 -6.53 14.53 -2.96
N GLU A 358 -6.07 15.66 -3.50
CA GLU A 358 -6.95 16.59 -4.21
C GLU A 358 -7.47 15.99 -5.53
N ASP A 359 -6.59 15.38 -6.34
CA ASP A 359 -6.98 14.76 -7.62
C ASP A 359 -7.94 13.58 -7.41
N LEU A 360 -7.64 12.70 -6.44
CA LEU A 360 -8.54 11.59 -6.08
C LEU A 360 -9.91 12.11 -5.62
N LYS A 361 -9.96 13.18 -4.83
CA LYS A 361 -11.21 13.80 -4.40
C LYS A 361 -12.00 14.37 -5.58
N GLN A 362 -11.33 15.16 -6.45
CA GLN A 362 -11.98 15.78 -7.61
C GLN A 362 -12.54 14.76 -8.59
N ARG A 363 -11.92 13.58 -8.69
CA ARG A 363 -12.37 12.47 -9.54
C ARG A 363 -13.39 11.54 -8.86
N GLY A 364 -13.73 11.77 -7.59
CA GLY A 364 -14.61 10.89 -6.84
C GLY A 364 -13.98 9.52 -6.54
N MET A 365 -12.67 9.41 -6.58
CA MET A 365 -11.92 8.14 -6.37
C MET A 365 -11.41 7.97 -4.94
N LEU A 366 -11.49 8.99 -4.09
CA LEU A 366 -10.87 8.98 -2.76
C LEU A 366 -11.47 7.90 -1.84
N GLU A 367 -12.78 7.66 -1.93
CA GLU A 367 -13.47 6.63 -1.14
C GLU A 367 -13.06 5.19 -1.54
N ASP A 368 -12.64 5.01 -2.78
CA ASP A 368 -12.23 3.71 -3.30
C ASP A 368 -10.70 3.54 -3.40
N THR A 369 -9.93 4.55 -2.99
CA THR A 369 -8.47 4.50 -3.02
C THR A 369 -7.91 4.81 -1.64
N LEU A 370 -7.31 3.80 -0.99
CA LEU A 370 -6.55 3.99 0.23
C LEU A 370 -5.14 4.49 -0.11
N VAL A 371 -4.79 5.67 0.39
CA VAL A 371 -3.43 6.20 0.33
C VAL A 371 -2.75 5.92 1.67
N VAL A 372 -1.60 5.27 1.63
CA VAL A 372 -0.76 4.97 2.79
C VAL A 372 0.58 5.69 2.62
N VAL A 373 1.03 6.43 3.64
CA VAL A 373 2.38 7.03 3.66
C VAL A 373 3.11 6.49 4.86
N MET A 374 4.18 5.73 4.64
CA MET A 374 5.01 5.14 5.70
C MET A 374 6.42 4.83 5.21
N GLY A 375 7.34 4.65 6.15
CA GLY A 375 8.66 4.09 5.92
C GLY A 375 8.89 2.93 6.88
N GLU A 376 10.15 2.46 6.96
CA GLU A 376 10.48 1.29 7.77
C GLU A 376 10.59 1.58 9.27
N PHE A 377 10.98 2.80 9.67
CA PHE A 377 11.03 3.27 11.07
C PHE A 377 11.04 4.81 11.14
N GLY A 378 11.00 5.36 12.35
CA GLY A 378 11.23 6.78 12.61
C GLY A 378 12.71 7.09 12.85
N ARG A 379 12.98 8.27 13.41
CA ARG A 379 14.34 8.72 13.70
C ARG A 379 14.51 9.07 15.18
N THR A 380 15.76 8.96 15.69
CA THR A 380 16.05 9.24 17.11
C THR A 380 15.50 10.59 17.54
N PRO A 381 14.75 10.65 18.66
CA PRO A 381 14.16 11.89 19.15
C PRO A 381 15.19 12.98 19.44
N LYS A 382 16.35 12.59 19.98
CA LYS A 382 17.47 13.50 20.22
C LYS A 382 18.34 13.60 18.97
N LEU A 383 18.64 14.83 18.55
CA LEU A 383 19.61 15.09 17.49
C LEU A 383 20.99 14.58 17.92
N ASN A 384 21.69 13.92 17.00
CA ASN A 384 23.09 13.56 17.18
C ASN A 384 24.03 14.72 16.85
N SER A 385 25.33 14.53 16.97
CA SER A 385 26.36 15.53 16.63
C SER A 385 26.83 15.47 15.18
N GLY A 386 26.15 14.67 14.32
CA GLY A 386 26.56 14.37 12.96
C GLY A 386 27.41 13.09 12.87
N GLN A 387 27.99 12.88 11.71
CA GLN A 387 28.85 11.71 11.42
C GLN A 387 30.32 12.10 11.34
N PRO A 388 31.26 11.12 11.43
CA PRO A 388 32.69 11.41 11.19
C PRO A 388 32.92 12.16 9.87
N GLY A 389 33.61 13.28 9.94
CA GLY A 389 33.85 14.16 8.79
C GLY A 389 32.68 15.09 8.42
N ILE A 390 31.52 14.96 9.04
CA ILE A 390 30.33 15.80 8.81
C ILE A 390 29.69 16.14 10.18
N PRO A 391 30.27 17.07 10.97
CA PRO A 391 29.80 17.43 12.32
C PRO A 391 28.56 18.35 12.25
N ILE A 392 27.56 17.97 11.49
CA ILE A 392 26.29 18.67 11.32
C ILE A 392 25.16 17.72 11.79
N PRO A 393 24.31 18.15 12.73
CA PRO A 393 23.31 17.27 13.36
C PRO A 393 22.43 16.52 12.37
N GLY A 394 22.11 15.29 12.74
CA GLY A 394 21.17 14.42 12.09
C GLY A 394 20.39 13.61 13.14
N ARG A 395 19.73 12.55 12.69
CA ARG A 395 19.04 11.59 13.55
C ARG A 395 19.35 10.18 13.09
N ASP A 396 19.57 9.28 14.04
CA ASP A 396 19.82 7.86 13.78
C ASP A 396 18.52 7.07 13.67
N HIS A 397 18.60 5.76 13.45
CA HIS A 397 17.45 4.89 13.33
C HIS A 397 16.67 4.76 14.65
N TRP A 398 15.35 4.78 14.59
CA TRP A 398 14.51 4.67 15.77
C TRP A 398 13.18 3.95 15.47
N GLY A 399 13.12 2.66 15.76
CA GLY A 399 11.91 1.88 15.59
C GLY A 399 10.83 2.13 16.63
N GLN A 400 11.20 2.67 17.81
CA GLN A 400 10.29 2.83 18.96
C GLN A 400 9.18 3.88 18.76
N ALA A 401 9.26 4.71 17.73
CA ALA A 401 8.21 5.64 17.36
C ALA A 401 8.32 6.04 15.90
N MET A 402 7.21 5.98 15.17
CA MET A 402 7.06 6.50 13.82
C MET A 402 5.62 6.96 13.57
N SER A 403 5.43 7.76 12.52
CA SER A 403 4.11 8.16 12.05
C SER A 403 3.77 7.47 10.74
N VAL A 404 2.54 6.96 10.64
CA VAL A 404 1.97 6.41 9.40
C VAL A 404 0.72 7.20 9.06
N ILE A 405 0.52 7.53 7.80
CA ILE A 405 -0.69 8.19 7.30
C ILE A 405 -1.55 7.18 6.56
N LEU A 406 -2.83 7.18 6.88
CA LEU A 406 -3.88 6.53 6.11
C LEU A 406 -4.84 7.61 5.61
N ALA A 407 -5.18 7.61 4.31
CA ALA A 407 -6.12 8.60 3.77
C ALA A 407 -7.05 7.96 2.73
N GLY A 408 -8.28 8.44 2.64
CA GLY A 408 -9.28 7.88 1.73
C GLY A 408 -9.68 6.43 2.07
N GLY A 409 -9.97 5.63 1.05
CA GLY A 409 -10.35 4.21 1.20
C GLY A 409 -11.66 3.96 1.97
N GLY A 410 -12.50 4.98 2.17
CA GLY A 410 -13.71 4.90 2.98
C GLY A 410 -13.44 4.86 4.48
N LEU A 411 -12.25 5.32 4.91
CA LEU A 411 -11.89 5.40 6.33
C LEU A 411 -12.52 6.62 7.01
N LYS A 412 -12.71 6.54 8.32
CA LYS A 412 -13.00 7.69 9.17
C LYS A 412 -11.73 8.52 9.34
N THR A 413 -11.64 9.62 8.63
CA THR A 413 -10.47 10.51 8.57
C THR A 413 -10.63 11.75 9.46
N GLY A 414 -9.67 12.69 9.42
CA GLY A 414 -9.68 13.89 10.23
C GLY A 414 -9.32 13.63 11.70
N GLN A 415 -8.53 12.61 11.99
CA GLN A 415 -8.20 12.20 13.35
C GLN A 415 -6.73 11.76 13.50
N VAL A 416 -6.29 11.71 14.76
CA VAL A 416 -4.99 11.16 15.17
C VAL A 416 -5.23 9.97 16.07
N ILE A 417 -4.62 8.83 15.77
CA ILE A 417 -4.65 7.63 16.59
C ILE A 417 -3.32 7.49 17.31
N GLY A 418 -3.41 7.35 18.64
CA GLY A 418 -2.26 7.23 19.51
C GLY A 418 -1.48 8.53 19.71
N ALA A 419 -0.54 8.48 20.62
CA ALA A 419 0.36 9.59 20.92
C ALA A 419 1.71 9.07 21.41
N THR A 420 2.77 9.80 21.11
CA THR A 420 4.09 9.63 21.71
C THR A 420 4.25 10.57 22.91
N ASN A 421 5.26 10.31 23.76
CA ASN A 421 5.59 11.16 24.89
C ASN A 421 6.02 12.57 24.42
N SER A 422 6.29 13.49 25.36
CA SER A 422 6.63 14.89 25.09
C SER A 422 7.91 15.10 24.27
N LYS A 423 8.74 14.07 24.14
CA LYS A 423 9.98 14.05 23.36
C LYS A 423 9.91 13.16 22.13
N ALA A 424 8.74 12.57 21.83
CA ALA A 424 8.53 11.63 20.72
C ALA A 424 9.40 10.36 20.78
N GLU A 425 9.71 9.87 21.98
CA GLU A 425 10.62 8.73 22.18
C GLU A 425 9.91 7.38 22.01
N HIS A 426 8.67 7.28 22.47
CA HIS A 426 7.87 6.05 22.44
C HIS A 426 6.38 6.36 22.58
N PRO A 427 5.49 5.42 22.19
CA PRO A 427 4.06 5.56 22.40
C PRO A 427 3.69 5.64 23.89
N VAL A 428 2.74 6.53 24.21
CA VAL A 428 2.14 6.64 25.55
C VAL A 428 0.65 6.34 25.54
N SER A 429 0.03 6.25 24.35
CA SER A 429 -1.35 5.84 24.19
C SER A 429 -1.54 5.09 22.88
N ARG A 430 -2.45 4.12 22.89
CA ARG A 430 -2.87 3.34 21.71
C ARG A 430 -1.66 2.90 20.86
N ALA A 431 -0.70 2.21 21.48
CA ALA A 431 0.45 1.66 20.78
C ALA A 431 0.00 0.74 19.63
N LEU A 432 0.58 0.94 18.44
CA LEU A 432 0.27 0.21 17.22
C LEU A 432 1.53 -0.47 16.68
N LYS A 433 1.36 -1.66 16.11
CA LYS A 433 2.42 -2.41 15.44
C LYS A 433 2.27 -2.40 13.92
N PRO A 434 3.32 -2.75 13.17
CA PRO A 434 3.22 -2.95 11.72
C PRO A 434 2.05 -3.85 11.31
N ASP A 435 1.81 -4.91 12.07
CA ASP A 435 0.74 -5.89 11.87
C ASP A 435 -0.65 -5.24 11.86
N ASP A 436 -0.89 -4.26 12.75
CA ASP A 436 -2.18 -3.54 12.84
C ASP A 436 -2.42 -2.68 11.59
N VAL A 437 -1.36 -2.05 11.07
CA VAL A 437 -1.42 -1.27 9.83
C VAL A 437 -1.76 -2.18 8.65
N LEU A 438 -1.09 -3.33 8.53
CA LEU A 438 -1.32 -4.29 7.46
C LEU A 438 -2.71 -4.92 7.55
N ALA A 439 -3.16 -5.30 8.76
CA ALA A 439 -4.52 -5.80 8.99
C ALA A 439 -5.57 -4.78 8.53
N THR A 440 -5.33 -3.48 8.78
CA THR A 440 -6.21 -2.39 8.33
C THR A 440 -6.24 -2.29 6.80
N ILE A 441 -5.08 -2.34 6.14
CA ILE A 441 -4.98 -2.32 4.67
C ILE A 441 -5.77 -3.49 4.06
N TYR A 442 -5.58 -4.72 4.55
CA TYR A 442 -6.31 -5.89 4.06
C TYR A 442 -7.82 -5.75 4.28
N THR A 443 -8.24 -5.29 5.46
CA THR A 443 -9.66 -5.09 5.78
C THR A 443 -10.32 -4.07 4.85
N VAL A 444 -9.66 -2.95 4.56
CA VAL A 444 -10.15 -1.94 3.60
C VAL A 444 -10.33 -2.54 2.20
N LEU A 445 -9.41 -3.41 1.79
CA LEU A 445 -9.49 -4.11 0.50
C LEU A 445 -10.52 -5.27 0.49
N GLY A 446 -11.19 -5.55 1.60
CA GLY A 446 -12.12 -6.67 1.75
C GLY A 446 -11.43 -8.03 1.78
N ILE A 447 -10.15 -8.05 2.13
CA ILE A 447 -9.36 -9.27 2.35
C ILE A 447 -9.37 -9.58 3.84
N ASP A 448 -9.76 -10.79 4.22
CA ASP A 448 -9.66 -11.23 5.62
C ASP A 448 -8.17 -11.35 6.01
N PRO A 449 -7.68 -10.61 7.02
CA PRO A 449 -6.30 -10.71 7.50
C PRO A 449 -5.89 -12.12 7.96
N GLN A 450 -6.84 -12.99 8.30
CA GLN A 450 -6.61 -14.38 8.66
C GLN A 450 -6.53 -15.34 7.46
N THR A 451 -6.71 -14.83 6.22
CA THR A 451 -6.47 -15.62 5.01
C THR A 451 -5.04 -16.17 5.05
N SER A 452 -4.89 -17.46 4.76
CA SER A 452 -3.58 -18.12 4.79
C SER A 452 -3.18 -18.60 3.40
N PHE A 453 -1.87 -18.52 3.11
CA PHE A 453 -1.25 -19.13 1.94
C PHE A 453 -0.22 -20.16 2.39
N LEU A 454 0.05 -21.16 1.55
CA LEU A 454 1.05 -22.18 1.84
C LEU A 454 2.45 -21.62 1.60
N ASP A 455 3.37 -21.85 2.55
CA ASP A 455 4.79 -21.55 2.37
C ASP A 455 5.50 -22.64 1.53
N PHE A 456 6.81 -22.52 1.32
CA PHE A 456 7.60 -23.51 0.58
C PHE A 456 7.60 -24.90 1.19
N ALA A 457 7.26 -25.04 2.47
CA ALA A 457 7.14 -26.33 3.18
C ALA A 457 5.69 -26.86 3.21
N GLY A 458 4.75 -26.19 2.52
CA GLY A 458 3.34 -26.55 2.50
C GLY A 458 2.58 -26.20 3.79
N ARG A 459 3.13 -25.33 4.65
CA ARG A 459 2.48 -24.92 5.89
C ARG A 459 1.61 -23.68 5.64
N PRO A 460 0.37 -23.62 6.18
CA PRO A 460 -0.47 -22.44 6.07
C PRO A 460 0.09 -21.30 6.91
N VAL A 461 0.35 -20.16 6.25
CA VAL A 461 0.83 -18.91 6.87
C VAL A 461 -0.23 -17.84 6.69
N PRO A 462 -0.82 -17.28 7.78
CA PRO A 462 -1.81 -16.22 7.68
C PRO A 462 -1.16 -14.92 7.19
N LEU A 463 -1.95 -14.05 6.54
CA LEU A 463 -1.48 -12.74 6.07
C LEU A 463 -0.98 -11.88 7.23
N VAL A 464 -1.71 -11.91 8.34
CA VAL A 464 -1.33 -11.21 9.58
C VAL A 464 -1.37 -12.20 10.73
N ASP A 465 -0.31 -12.24 11.52
CA ASP A 465 -0.16 -13.21 12.62
C ASP A 465 -0.85 -12.74 13.91
N HIS A 466 -0.54 -11.53 14.34
CA HIS A 466 -0.96 -11.00 15.65
C HIS A 466 -1.65 -9.63 15.60
N GLY A 467 -1.74 -8.99 14.43
CA GLY A 467 -2.33 -7.66 14.28
C GLY A 467 -3.86 -7.67 14.20
N GLU A 468 -4.45 -6.60 14.66
CA GLU A 468 -5.88 -6.33 14.49
C GLU A 468 -6.07 -5.05 13.68
N ALA A 469 -7.06 -5.04 12.79
CA ALA A 469 -7.41 -3.83 12.06
C ALA A 469 -7.80 -2.71 13.04
N ILE A 470 -7.33 -1.50 12.77
CA ILE A 470 -7.54 -0.32 13.61
C ILE A 470 -9.00 0.10 13.52
N LYS A 471 -9.80 -0.26 14.52
CA LYS A 471 -11.26 -0.09 14.53
C LYS A 471 -11.70 1.37 14.48
N GLU A 472 -10.88 2.26 15.02
CA GLU A 472 -11.14 3.70 15.10
C GLU A 472 -11.24 4.34 13.71
N VAL A 473 -10.55 3.77 12.71
CA VAL A 473 -10.52 4.31 11.34
C VAL A 473 -11.48 3.60 10.37
N LEU A 474 -12.02 2.45 10.75
CA LEU A 474 -12.94 1.62 9.93
C LEU A 474 -14.42 2.02 10.03
#